data_161a7f1d9a25fca5ea13ec4e111fdd1d
#
_entry.id   161a7f1d9a25fca5ea13ec4e111fdd1d
#
_cell.length_a   1.000
_cell.length_b   1.000
_cell.length_c   1.000
_cell.angle_alpha   90.00
_cell.angle_beta   90.00
_cell.angle_gamma   90.00
#
_symmetry.space_group_name_H-M   'P 1'
#
loop_
_entity.id
_entity.type
_entity.pdbx_description
1 polymer ?
#
loop_
_entity_poly.entity_id
_entity_poly.type
_entity_poly.pdbx_seq_one_letter_code
_entity_poly.pdbx_strand_id
1 'polypeptide(L)'
;MKHTRRILICATGLSPQIVTETIYALAVATKPRWIPDEVRLFTTLRGAESARLNLLSAAPGWFQRLRMEYGLPPIRFDEHCIEIICDGEGQPLDDLRCQSDNDAAADHITTRVRALASDPDNELHVSIAGGRKTMGYYLGYALSLYGRAQDRLSHVLVSPPFESHPQFFYPSRNERVIQTLGTNPQPLDCQRAEVQLAEIPFVRLRDDLPERFRTSGSFSATVHAANRALLEPHIVLDINRRHVLVDDEGITLGKTPFAVLLWLAKRAQLGKPAIDWARPAAADEFLAMAAQVMNPMSGSIERIESALEWRKSAAIKLAQYFEPHKARINKLFVQTLGERAAARYINRLILVRT
;
A
#
# COMPACT_ATOMS: atom_id res chain seq x y z
N MET A 1 6.34 -26.64 6.57
CA MET A 1 5.80 -25.47 5.85
C MET A 1 5.22 -24.53 6.89
N LYS A 2 5.61 -23.25 6.94
CA LYS A 2 4.95 -22.26 7.80
C LYS A 2 3.49 -22.14 7.38
N HIS A 3 2.57 -22.16 8.33
CA HIS A 3 1.14 -22.00 8.05
C HIS A 3 0.89 -20.55 7.66
N THR A 4 0.43 -20.30 6.44
CA THR A 4 -0.01 -18.97 5.99
C THR A 4 -1.33 -18.64 6.68
N ARG A 5 -1.40 -17.53 7.40
CA ARG A 5 -2.61 -17.07 8.10
C ARG A 5 -3.51 -16.32 7.13
N ARG A 6 -4.70 -16.85 6.91
CA ARG A 6 -5.72 -16.28 6.02
C ARG A 6 -6.59 -15.28 6.78
N ILE A 7 -6.57 -14.03 6.38
CA ILE A 7 -7.31 -12.96 7.04
C ILE A 7 -8.34 -12.39 6.07
N LEU A 8 -9.62 -12.51 6.42
CA LEU A 8 -10.71 -11.82 5.74
C LEU A 8 -10.88 -10.43 6.35
N ILE A 9 -10.82 -9.42 5.51
CA ILE A 9 -11.06 -8.02 5.88
C ILE A 9 -12.38 -7.58 5.26
N CYS A 10 -13.29 -7.09 6.08
CA CYS A 10 -14.58 -6.53 5.67
C CYS A 10 -14.75 -5.13 6.25
N ALA A 11 -15.57 -4.29 5.58
CA ALA A 11 -16.11 -3.09 6.17
C ALA A 11 -17.64 -3.18 6.23
N THR A 12 -18.24 -2.71 7.32
CA THR A 12 -19.70 -2.65 7.45
C THR A 12 -20.17 -1.31 8.03
N GLY A 13 -21.40 -0.94 7.71
CA GLY A 13 -22.20 0.00 8.49
C GLY A 13 -23.21 -0.77 9.33
N LEU A 14 -24.48 -0.42 9.19
CA LEU A 14 -25.58 -1.04 9.95
C LEU A 14 -25.96 -2.45 9.46
N SER A 15 -25.46 -2.89 8.30
CA SER A 15 -25.78 -4.19 7.69
C SER A 15 -24.60 -5.16 7.81
N PRO A 16 -24.47 -5.90 8.93
CA PRO A 16 -23.36 -6.81 9.16
C PRO A 16 -23.45 -8.14 8.38
N GLN A 17 -24.56 -8.38 7.68
CA GLN A 17 -24.85 -9.57 6.90
C GLN A 17 -23.75 -9.91 5.91
N ILE A 18 -23.11 -8.90 5.33
CA ILE A 18 -22.06 -9.09 4.32
C ILE A 18 -20.87 -9.93 4.84
N VAL A 19 -20.64 -9.95 6.15
CA VAL A 19 -19.59 -10.78 6.74
C VAL A 19 -19.91 -12.26 6.55
N THR A 20 -21.12 -12.68 6.92
CA THR A 20 -21.56 -14.07 6.76
C THR A 20 -21.80 -14.46 5.31
N GLU A 21 -22.29 -13.55 4.48
CA GLU A 21 -22.43 -13.75 3.03
C GLU A 21 -21.05 -13.97 2.37
N THR A 22 -20.07 -13.14 2.72
CA THR A 22 -18.70 -13.28 2.19
C THR A 22 -18.04 -14.59 2.65
N ILE A 23 -18.17 -14.93 3.95
CA ILE A 23 -17.64 -16.22 4.46
C ILE A 23 -18.30 -17.39 3.75
N TYR A 24 -19.63 -17.35 3.57
CA TYR A 24 -20.34 -18.38 2.83
C TYR A 24 -19.82 -18.50 1.40
N ALA A 25 -19.70 -17.39 0.69
CA ALA A 25 -19.18 -17.37 -0.68
C ALA A 25 -17.79 -18.01 -0.78
N LEU A 26 -16.87 -17.64 0.10
CA LEU A 26 -15.48 -18.10 0.10
C LEU A 26 -15.32 -19.55 0.57
N ALA A 27 -16.01 -19.90 1.67
CA ALA A 27 -15.78 -21.17 2.37
C ALA A 27 -16.72 -22.29 1.91
N VAL A 28 -17.86 -21.96 1.29
CA VAL A 28 -18.90 -22.94 0.94
C VAL A 28 -19.15 -22.97 -0.57
N ALA A 29 -19.42 -21.83 -1.19
CA ALA A 29 -19.86 -21.75 -2.58
C ALA A 29 -18.70 -21.86 -3.59
N THR A 30 -17.54 -21.26 -3.30
CA THR A 30 -16.39 -21.21 -4.21
C THR A 30 -15.53 -22.47 -4.11
N LYS A 31 -14.94 -22.89 -5.25
CA LYS A 31 -13.94 -23.96 -5.29
C LYS A 31 -12.71 -23.50 -6.08
N PRO A 32 -11.47 -23.70 -5.58
CA PRO A 32 -11.18 -24.29 -4.27
C PRO A 32 -11.68 -23.40 -3.13
N ARG A 33 -12.07 -24.01 -2.00
CA ARG A 33 -12.53 -23.27 -0.83
C ARG A 33 -11.41 -22.43 -0.23
N TRP A 34 -11.73 -21.19 0.10
CA TRP A 34 -10.86 -20.33 0.89
C TRP A 34 -11.51 -20.04 2.23
N ILE A 35 -10.97 -20.63 3.31
CA ILE A 35 -11.50 -20.50 4.65
C ILE A 35 -10.59 -19.57 5.43
N PRO A 36 -11.09 -18.43 5.96
CA PRO A 36 -10.28 -17.55 6.79
C PRO A 36 -9.93 -18.19 8.14
N ASP A 37 -8.73 -17.93 8.64
CA ASP A 37 -8.35 -18.21 10.02
C ASP A 37 -8.87 -17.11 10.96
N GLU A 38 -9.01 -15.89 10.40
CA GLU A 38 -9.46 -14.72 11.14
C GLU A 38 -10.28 -13.76 10.26
N VAL A 39 -11.26 -13.09 10.88
CA VAL A 39 -12.02 -11.99 10.27
C VAL A 39 -11.64 -10.68 10.97
N ARG A 40 -11.37 -9.63 10.20
CA ARG A 40 -11.22 -8.25 10.68
C ARG A 40 -12.34 -7.40 10.10
N LEU A 41 -13.10 -6.77 10.97
CA LEU A 41 -14.24 -5.94 10.60
C LEU A 41 -13.96 -4.48 10.93
N PHE A 42 -13.88 -3.63 9.90
CA PHE A 42 -13.76 -2.19 10.07
C PHE A 42 -15.14 -1.55 10.01
N THR A 43 -15.47 -0.73 11.01
CA THR A 43 -16.80 -0.18 11.11
C THR A 43 -16.85 1.09 11.97
N THR A 44 -18.00 1.74 12.04
CA THR A 44 -18.30 2.84 12.97
C THR A 44 -18.89 2.30 14.27
N LEU A 45 -19.09 3.15 15.27
CA LEU A 45 -19.64 2.75 16.57
C LEU A 45 -20.98 2.03 16.43
N ARG A 46 -21.92 2.60 15.66
CA ARG A 46 -23.24 1.98 15.39
C ARG A 46 -23.10 0.67 14.62
N GLY A 47 -22.18 0.60 13.68
CA GLY A 47 -21.93 -0.63 12.95
C GLY A 47 -21.34 -1.73 13.83
N ALA A 48 -20.49 -1.39 14.79
CA ALA A 48 -19.97 -2.32 15.78
C ALA A 48 -21.07 -2.89 16.68
N GLU A 49 -21.97 -2.05 17.16
CA GLU A 49 -23.15 -2.50 17.95
C GLU A 49 -24.01 -3.46 17.15
N SER A 50 -24.31 -3.12 15.89
CA SER A 50 -25.07 -4.00 15.00
C SER A 50 -24.37 -5.33 14.75
N ALA A 51 -23.06 -5.31 14.52
CA ALA A 51 -22.27 -6.53 14.30
C ALA A 51 -22.24 -7.43 15.55
N ARG A 52 -22.00 -6.85 16.73
CA ARG A 52 -22.05 -7.58 18.01
C ARG A 52 -23.38 -8.27 18.22
N LEU A 53 -24.47 -7.49 18.07
CA LEU A 53 -25.83 -7.98 18.28
C LEU A 53 -26.19 -9.11 17.32
N ASN A 54 -25.90 -8.96 16.04
CA ASN A 54 -26.36 -9.91 15.03
C ASN A 54 -25.38 -11.09 14.82
N LEU A 55 -24.09 -10.85 14.86
CA LEU A 55 -23.10 -11.86 14.50
C LEU A 55 -22.51 -12.61 15.70
N LEU A 56 -22.23 -11.91 16.81
CA LEU A 56 -21.46 -12.45 17.93
C LEU A 56 -22.29 -12.78 19.18
N SER A 57 -23.49 -12.25 19.30
CA SER A 57 -24.36 -12.55 20.46
C SER A 57 -24.75 -14.02 20.54
N ALA A 58 -25.21 -14.49 21.70
CA ALA A 58 -25.71 -15.85 21.87
C ALA A 58 -26.94 -16.14 21.00
N ALA A 59 -27.78 -15.11 20.75
CA ALA A 59 -28.95 -15.15 19.85
C ALA A 59 -29.13 -13.77 19.20
N PRO A 60 -29.12 -13.66 17.84
CA PRO A 60 -29.17 -14.76 16.88
C PRO A 60 -27.80 -15.42 16.59
N GLY A 61 -26.65 -14.73 16.79
CA GLY A 61 -25.33 -15.29 16.64
C GLY A 61 -25.03 -15.88 15.25
N TRP A 62 -25.36 -15.12 14.19
CA TRP A 62 -25.35 -15.64 12.81
C TRP A 62 -24.00 -16.13 12.34
N PHE A 63 -22.91 -15.57 12.83
CA PHE A 63 -21.58 -16.07 12.51
C PHE A 63 -21.35 -17.50 13.05
N GLN A 64 -21.67 -17.74 14.29
CA GLN A 64 -21.51 -19.07 14.89
C GLN A 64 -22.47 -20.08 14.26
N ARG A 65 -23.73 -19.68 13.96
CA ARG A 65 -24.69 -20.52 13.25
C ARG A 65 -24.17 -20.95 11.88
N LEU A 66 -23.65 -20.03 11.08
CA LEU A 66 -23.04 -20.33 9.77
C LEU A 66 -21.93 -21.39 9.94
N ARG A 67 -21.03 -21.17 10.89
CA ARG A 67 -19.92 -22.11 11.11
C ARG A 67 -20.41 -23.53 11.46
N MET A 68 -21.35 -23.63 12.39
CA MET A 68 -21.90 -24.92 12.82
C MET A 68 -22.68 -25.60 11.69
N GLU A 69 -23.52 -24.88 10.99
CA GLU A 69 -24.38 -25.41 9.94
C GLU A 69 -23.60 -25.96 8.76
N TYR A 70 -22.47 -25.33 8.42
CA TYR A 70 -21.61 -25.73 7.30
C TYR A 70 -20.37 -26.55 7.72
N GLY A 71 -20.21 -26.82 9.00
CA GLY A 71 -19.08 -27.59 9.54
C GLY A 71 -17.73 -26.90 9.26
N LEU A 72 -17.67 -25.58 9.34
CA LEU A 72 -16.44 -24.84 9.12
C LEU A 72 -15.52 -24.95 10.35
N PRO A 73 -14.19 -25.00 10.13
CA PRO A 73 -13.23 -25.03 11.23
C PRO A 73 -13.35 -23.78 12.11
N PRO A 74 -12.66 -23.73 13.25
CA PRO A 74 -12.57 -22.53 14.05
C PRO A 74 -12.05 -21.34 13.22
N ILE A 75 -12.80 -20.24 13.21
CA ILE A 75 -12.45 -18.96 12.60
C ILE A 75 -12.45 -17.95 13.74
N ARG A 76 -11.37 -17.22 13.91
CA ARG A 76 -11.31 -16.17 14.92
C ARG A 76 -12.14 -14.98 14.49
N PHE A 77 -13.22 -14.73 15.17
CA PHE A 77 -14.05 -13.53 15.04
C PHE A 77 -14.73 -13.25 16.37
N ASP A 78 -14.13 -12.38 17.15
CA ASP A 78 -14.57 -11.95 18.47
C ASP A 78 -14.64 -10.39 18.52
N GLU A 79 -14.95 -9.81 19.67
CA GLU A 79 -15.04 -8.36 19.83
C GLU A 79 -13.75 -7.62 19.50
N HIS A 80 -12.58 -8.23 19.72
CA HIS A 80 -11.27 -7.64 19.38
C HIS A 80 -10.99 -7.65 17.88
N CYS A 81 -11.81 -8.36 17.10
CA CYS A 81 -11.76 -8.38 15.65
C CYS A 81 -12.61 -7.28 15.02
N ILE A 82 -13.44 -6.59 15.81
CA ILE A 82 -14.25 -5.44 15.38
C ILE A 82 -13.47 -4.18 15.70
N GLU A 83 -13.00 -3.51 14.66
CA GLU A 83 -12.18 -2.30 14.75
C GLU A 83 -13.02 -1.08 14.43
N ILE A 84 -13.25 -0.24 15.45
CA ILE A 84 -14.04 0.97 15.30
C ILE A 84 -13.14 2.08 14.77
N ILE A 85 -13.57 2.74 13.70
CA ILE A 85 -12.90 3.89 13.13
C ILE A 85 -12.98 5.05 14.13
N CYS A 86 -11.82 5.64 14.45
CA CYS A 86 -11.70 6.78 15.34
C CYS A 86 -11.24 8.01 14.57
N ASP A 87 -11.57 9.20 15.08
CA ASP A 87 -11.05 10.47 14.59
C ASP A 87 -9.56 10.68 14.94
N GLY A 88 -9.01 11.84 14.58
CA GLY A 88 -7.62 12.22 14.88
C GLY A 88 -7.28 12.35 16.36
N GLU A 89 -8.28 12.45 17.23
CA GLU A 89 -8.17 12.52 18.70
C GLU A 89 -8.38 11.14 19.36
N GLY A 90 -8.64 10.10 18.56
CA GLY A 90 -8.89 8.75 19.04
C GLY A 90 -10.32 8.49 19.52
N GLN A 91 -11.27 9.41 19.22
CA GLN A 91 -12.67 9.22 19.59
C GLN A 91 -13.39 8.35 18.53
N PRO A 92 -14.15 7.34 18.94
CA PRO A 92 -14.91 6.50 18.03
C PRO A 92 -15.93 7.30 17.22
N LEU A 93 -15.91 7.13 15.91
CA LEU A 93 -16.89 7.76 15.01
C LEU A 93 -18.23 7.02 15.04
N ASP A 94 -19.30 7.75 15.29
CA ASP A 94 -20.67 7.22 15.25
C ASP A 94 -21.07 6.82 13.81
N ASP A 95 -20.74 7.66 12.83
CA ASP A 95 -20.95 7.45 11.39
C ASP A 95 -19.97 8.32 10.59
N LEU A 96 -19.86 8.13 9.28
CA LEU A 96 -19.06 8.97 8.38
C LEU A 96 -19.98 10.02 7.73
N ARG A 97 -19.91 11.28 8.17
CA ARG A 97 -20.84 12.35 7.76
C ARG A 97 -20.18 13.57 7.14
N CYS A 98 -18.89 13.76 7.37
CA CYS A 98 -18.14 14.92 6.90
C CYS A 98 -16.80 14.50 6.27
N GLN A 99 -16.06 15.47 5.75
CA GLN A 99 -14.76 15.21 5.14
C GLN A 99 -13.75 14.65 6.16
N SER A 100 -13.69 15.23 7.37
CA SER A 100 -12.78 14.74 8.41
C SER A 100 -13.05 13.30 8.82
N ASP A 101 -14.33 12.88 8.85
CA ASP A 101 -14.66 11.48 9.15
C ASP A 101 -14.19 10.54 8.03
N ASN A 102 -14.31 10.98 6.76
CA ASN A 102 -13.81 10.22 5.62
C ASN A 102 -12.28 10.13 5.62
N ASP A 103 -11.58 11.22 5.98
CA ASP A 103 -10.12 11.22 6.10
C ASP A 103 -9.66 10.29 7.22
N ALA A 104 -10.33 10.31 8.37
CA ALA A 104 -10.09 9.39 9.47
C ALA A 104 -10.31 7.92 9.06
N ALA A 105 -11.39 7.63 8.33
CA ALA A 105 -11.67 6.31 7.80
C ALA A 105 -10.60 5.85 6.80
N ALA A 106 -10.17 6.75 5.91
CA ALA A 106 -9.10 6.48 4.96
C ALA A 106 -7.78 6.12 5.67
N ASP A 107 -7.40 6.90 6.67
CA ASP A 107 -6.17 6.69 7.44
C ASP A 107 -6.24 5.42 8.29
N HIS A 108 -7.36 5.16 8.95
CA HIS A 108 -7.57 3.94 9.73
C HIS A 108 -7.45 2.70 8.84
N ILE A 109 -8.26 2.61 7.79
CA ILE A 109 -8.30 1.47 6.86
C ILE A 109 -6.91 1.24 6.25
N THR A 110 -6.27 2.31 5.77
CA THR A 110 -4.96 2.25 5.13
C THR A 110 -3.89 1.76 6.09
N THR A 111 -3.89 2.27 7.32
CA THR A 111 -2.93 1.88 8.36
C THR A 111 -3.10 0.40 8.74
N ARG A 112 -4.33 -0.08 8.88
CA ARG A 112 -4.62 -1.47 9.23
C ARG A 112 -4.28 -2.44 8.10
N VAL A 113 -4.66 -2.13 6.86
CA VAL A 113 -4.32 -2.95 5.69
C VAL A 113 -2.80 -3.01 5.51
N ARG A 114 -2.10 -1.87 5.63
CA ARG A 114 -0.63 -1.81 5.59
C ARG A 114 0.02 -2.70 6.63
N ALA A 115 -0.42 -2.61 7.89
CA ALA A 115 0.12 -3.41 8.99
C ALA A 115 -0.07 -4.91 8.73
N LEU A 116 -1.27 -5.33 8.31
CA LEU A 116 -1.57 -6.74 8.01
C LEU A 116 -0.78 -7.24 6.78
N ALA A 117 -0.61 -6.41 5.75
CA ALA A 117 0.16 -6.74 4.55
C ALA A 117 1.69 -6.72 4.79
N SER A 118 2.17 -6.14 5.89
CA SER A 118 3.61 -6.13 6.23
C SER A 118 4.09 -7.47 6.77
N ASP A 119 3.20 -8.29 7.32
CA ASP A 119 3.52 -9.63 7.78
C ASP A 119 3.52 -10.61 6.59
N PRO A 120 4.67 -11.20 6.24
CA PRO A 120 4.78 -12.12 5.10
C PRO A 120 3.98 -13.41 5.28
N ASP A 121 3.67 -13.80 6.52
CA ASP A 121 2.93 -15.02 6.84
C ASP A 121 1.40 -14.84 6.68
N ASN A 122 0.91 -13.61 6.43
CA ASN A 122 -0.49 -13.33 6.16
C ASN A 122 -0.84 -13.49 4.67
N GLU A 123 -2.06 -13.94 4.38
CA GLU A 123 -2.75 -13.88 3.09
C GLU A 123 -4.05 -13.11 3.31
N LEU A 124 -4.22 -11.99 2.62
CA LEU A 124 -5.38 -11.11 2.81
C LEU A 124 -6.43 -11.35 1.74
N HIS A 125 -7.67 -11.49 2.16
CA HIS A 125 -8.83 -11.40 1.29
C HIS A 125 -9.69 -10.22 1.74
N VAL A 126 -9.82 -9.21 0.88
CA VAL A 126 -10.55 -7.98 1.19
C VAL A 126 -11.89 -8.00 0.48
N SER A 127 -12.97 -7.78 1.22
CA SER A 127 -14.34 -7.63 0.69
C SER A 127 -14.78 -6.17 0.76
N ILE A 128 -15.23 -5.63 -0.38
CA ILE A 128 -15.76 -4.25 -0.47
C ILE A 128 -17.28 -4.20 -0.46
N ALA A 129 -17.94 -5.27 -0.05
CA ALA A 129 -19.40 -5.42 -0.20
C ALA A 129 -20.23 -4.56 0.77
N GLY A 130 -19.64 -4.02 1.82
CA GLY A 130 -20.40 -3.32 2.86
C GLY A 130 -19.82 -1.98 3.29
N GLY A 131 -20.47 -1.36 4.26
CA GLY A 131 -20.11 -0.07 4.81
C GLY A 131 -20.57 1.11 3.94
N ARG A 132 -20.08 2.31 4.23
CA ARG A 132 -20.23 3.46 3.34
C ARG A 132 -19.41 3.22 2.06
N LYS A 133 -19.87 3.73 0.93
CA LYS A 133 -19.20 3.57 -0.37
C LYS A 133 -17.71 3.94 -0.32
N THR A 134 -17.37 4.97 0.45
CA THR A 134 -15.99 5.43 0.65
C THR A 134 -15.14 4.40 1.40
N MET A 135 -15.70 3.64 2.34
CA MET A 135 -14.95 2.58 3.04
C MET A 135 -14.52 1.47 2.09
N GLY A 136 -15.42 1.02 1.21
CA GLY A 136 -15.09 0.04 0.16
C GLY A 136 -14.01 0.56 -0.79
N TYR A 137 -14.11 1.84 -1.19
CA TYR A 137 -13.07 2.49 -1.98
C TYR A 137 -11.71 2.49 -1.27
N TYR A 138 -11.67 2.90 -0.01
CA TYR A 138 -10.41 2.94 0.76
C TYR A 138 -9.81 1.55 0.99
N LEU A 139 -10.63 0.52 1.19
CA LEU A 139 -10.18 -0.87 1.27
C LEU A 139 -9.50 -1.33 -0.03
N GLY A 140 -10.16 -1.14 -1.17
CA GLY A 140 -9.61 -1.49 -2.47
C GLY A 140 -8.34 -0.70 -2.80
N TYR A 141 -8.34 0.60 -2.48
CA TYR A 141 -7.19 1.46 -2.72
C TYR A 141 -6.00 1.13 -1.78
N ALA A 142 -6.26 0.87 -0.50
CA ALA A 142 -5.23 0.43 0.44
C ALA A 142 -4.60 -0.89 -0.01
N LEU A 143 -5.41 -1.83 -0.55
CA LEU A 143 -4.90 -3.06 -1.12
C LEU A 143 -4.07 -2.80 -2.40
N SER A 144 -4.44 -1.81 -3.21
CA SER A 144 -3.61 -1.38 -4.35
C SER A 144 -2.26 -0.83 -3.90
N LEU A 145 -2.22 -0.07 -2.81
CA LEU A 145 -0.99 0.51 -2.28
C LEU A 145 -0.08 -0.52 -1.58
N TYR A 146 -0.64 -1.51 -0.88
CA TYR A 146 0.13 -2.39 0.01
C TYR A 146 -0.01 -3.89 -0.31
N GLY A 147 -0.95 -4.27 -1.16
CA GLY A 147 -1.24 -5.66 -1.50
C GLY A 147 -0.10 -6.36 -2.22
N ARG A 148 0.00 -7.67 -1.95
CA ARG A 148 1.02 -8.57 -2.47
C ARG A 148 0.38 -9.54 -3.48
N ALA A 149 1.19 -10.35 -4.13
CA ALA A 149 0.72 -11.29 -5.16
C ALA A 149 -0.37 -12.26 -4.65
N GLN A 150 -0.29 -12.68 -3.37
CA GLN A 150 -1.27 -13.59 -2.76
C GLN A 150 -2.56 -12.90 -2.30
N ASP A 151 -2.57 -11.57 -2.17
CA ASP A 151 -3.72 -10.83 -1.63
C ASP A 151 -4.81 -10.65 -2.70
N ARG A 152 -6.08 -10.74 -2.31
CA ARG A 152 -7.25 -10.75 -3.19
C ARG A 152 -8.27 -9.70 -2.77
N LEU A 153 -9.02 -9.21 -3.76
CA LEU A 153 -10.12 -8.27 -3.59
C LEU A 153 -11.39 -8.87 -4.20
N SER A 154 -12.51 -8.74 -3.51
CA SER A 154 -13.79 -9.23 -4.02
C SER A 154 -14.97 -8.41 -3.55
N HIS A 155 -16.08 -8.65 -4.23
CA HIS A 155 -17.42 -8.24 -3.82
C HIS A 155 -18.33 -9.49 -3.76
N VAL A 156 -19.16 -9.60 -2.73
CA VAL A 156 -20.16 -10.65 -2.64
C VAL A 156 -21.47 -10.16 -3.24
N LEU A 157 -22.07 -10.97 -4.09
CA LEU A 157 -23.34 -10.72 -4.76
C LEU A 157 -24.37 -11.69 -4.24
N VAL A 158 -25.55 -11.17 -3.88
CA VAL A 158 -26.67 -11.95 -3.38
C VAL A 158 -27.86 -11.78 -4.35
N SER A 159 -28.51 -12.88 -4.71
CA SER A 159 -29.65 -12.83 -5.64
C SER A 159 -30.86 -12.10 -5.03
N PRO A 160 -31.63 -11.32 -5.84
CA PRO A 160 -32.91 -10.82 -5.41
C PRO A 160 -33.89 -11.96 -5.05
N PRO A 161 -34.78 -11.79 -4.05
CA PRO A 161 -35.00 -10.61 -3.24
C PRO A 161 -34.27 -10.65 -1.88
N PHE A 162 -33.21 -11.45 -1.77
CA PHE A 162 -32.41 -11.59 -0.55
C PHE A 162 -31.38 -10.47 -0.39
N GLU A 163 -30.96 -9.83 -1.46
CA GLU A 163 -30.01 -8.73 -1.46
C GLU A 163 -30.48 -7.60 -0.51
N SER A 164 -29.59 -7.18 0.38
CA SER A 164 -29.85 -6.13 1.37
C SER A 164 -31.01 -6.43 2.34
N HIS A 165 -31.52 -7.67 2.38
CA HIS A 165 -32.61 -8.05 3.27
C HIS A 165 -32.11 -8.15 4.72
N PRO A 166 -32.71 -7.44 5.71
CA PRO A 166 -32.17 -7.33 7.07
C PRO A 166 -32.14 -8.67 7.84
N GLN A 167 -32.96 -9.61 7.46
CA GLN A 167 -33.04 -10.94 8.09
C GLN A 167 -32.27 -12.02 7.31
N PHE A 168 -31.69 -11.71 6.17
CA PHE A 168 -30.88 -12.65 5.40
C PHE A 168 -29.40 -12.52 5.79
N PHE A 169 -28.74 -13.63 6.10
CA PHE A 169 -27.32 -13.66 6.49
C PHE A 169 -26.49 -14.64 5.66
N TYR A 170 -27.07 -15.69 5.15
CA TYR A 170 -26.47 -16.68 4.25
C TYR A 170 -27.55 -17.67 3.79
N PRO A 171 -27.37 -18.36 2.66
CA PRO A 171 -28.21 -19.48 2.26
C PRO A 171 -28.16 -20.57 3.32
N SER A 172 -29.32 -20.97 3.88
CA SER A 172 -29.35 -21.98 4.92
C SER A 172 -29.39 -23.40 4.34
N ARG A 173 -28.86 -24.39 5.03
CA ARG A 173 -29.02 -25.79 4.65
C ARG A 173 -30.41 -26.34 4.96
N ASN A 174 -30.99 -25.86 6.06
CA ASN A 174 -32.32 -26.22 6.49
C ASN A 174 -33.28 -25.12 6.10
N GLU A 175 -34.57 -25.47 5.96
CA GLU A 175 -35.62 -24.50 5.67
C GLU A 175 -35.61 -23.37 6.70
N ARG A 176 -35.46 -22.15 6.18
CA ARG A 176 -35.52 -20.91 6.96
C ARG A 176 -36.30 -19.87 6.17
N VAL A 177 -37.54 -19.66 6.58
CA VAL A 177 -38.43 -18.71 5.92
C VAL A 177 -38.32 -17.35 6.58
N ILE A 178 -38.11 -16.32 5.77
CA ILE A 178 -38.24 -14.90 6.11
C ILE A 178 -39.35 -14.30 5.28
N GLN A 179 -39.69 -13.04 5.52
CA GLN A 179 -40.76 -12.40 4.76
C GLN A 179 -40.16 -11.36 3.80
N THR A 180 -40.62 -11.29 2.57
CA THR A 180 -40.20 -10.21 1.65
C THR A 180 -40.55 -8.85 2.24
N LEU A 181 -39.77 -7.82 1.86
CA LEU A 181 -40.01 -6.45 2.27
C LEU A 181 -41.18 -5.85 1.42
N GLY A 182 -42.00 -5.03 2.03
CA GLY A 182 -43.09 -4.32 1.34
C GLY A 182 -44.47 -4.46 2.00
N THR A 183 -45.50 -3.95 1.33
CA THR A 183 -46.87 -3.90 1.85
C THR A 183 -47.62 -5.23 1.85
N ASN A 184 -47.15 -6.20 1.06
CA ASN A 184 -47.74 -7.54 0.97
C ASN A 184 -46.64 -8.59 1.15
N PRO A 185 -46.18 -8.87 2.39
CA PRO A 185 -45.09 -9.81 2.67
C PRO A 185 -45.40 -11.23 2.17
N GLN A 186 -44.44 -11.82 1.45
CA GLN A 186 -44.52 -13.20 0.97
C GLN A 186 -43.45 -14.02 1.64
N PRO A 187 -43.66 -15.31 1.91
CA PRO A 187 -42.67 -16.20 2.48
C PRO A 187 -41.50 -16.37 1.50
N LEU A 188 -40.28 -16.28 2.02
CA LEU A 188 -39.04 -16.34 1.27
C LEU A 188 -38.09 -17.32 1.93
N ASP A 189 -37.87 -18.47 1.31
CA ASP A 189 -36.99 -19.50 1.83
C ASP A 189 -35.51 -19.18 1.52
N CYS A 190 -34.72 -18.98 2.59
CA CYS A 190 -33.32 -18.64 2.48
C CYS A 190 -32.45 -19.72 1.80
N GLN A 191 -32.93 -20.97 1.68
CA GLN A 191 -32.22 -22.01 0.92
C GLN A 191 -32.10 -21.68 -0.57
N ARG A 192 -33.02 -20.87 -1.09
CA ARG A 192 -33.09 -20.51 -2.52
C ARG A 192 -32.17 -19.34 -2.90
N ALA A 193 -31.55 -18.72 -1.92
CA ALA A 193 -30.66 -17.61 -2.20
C ALA A 193 -29.37 -18.10 -2.91
N GLU A 194 -29.00 -17.42 -3.96
CA GLU A 194 -27.71 -17.59 -4.60
C GLU A 194 -26.75 -16.52 -4.11
N VAL A 195 -25.58 -16.95 -3.68
CA VAL A 195 -24.49 -16.06 -3.23
C VAL A 195 -23.25 -16.36 -4.04
N GLN A 196 -22.78 -15.36 -4.75
CA GLN A 196 -21.63 -15.46 -5.64
C GLN A 196 -20.53 -14.49 -5.21
N LEU A 197 -19.29 -14.87 -5.47
CA LEU A 197 -18.12 -14.02 -5.27
C LEU A 197 -17.67 -13.45 -6.61
N ALA A 198 -17.64 -12.12 -6.73
CA ALA A 198 -17.04 -11.42 -7.84
C ALA A 198 -15.61 -10.99 -7.45
N GLU A 199 -14.60 -11.64 -8.02
CA GLU A 199 -13.22 -11.19 -7.84
C GLU A 199 -12.98 -9.88 -8.60
N ILE A 200 -12.26 -8.95 -7.95
CA ILE A 200 -11.95 -7.63 -8.50
C ILE A 200 -10.44 -7.56 -8.75
N PRO A 201 -10.01 -7.45 -10.00
CA PRO A 201 -8.60 -7.21 -10.29
C PRO A 201 -8.19 -5.81 -9.81
N PHE A 202 -7.00 -5.68 -9.28
CA PHE A 202 -6.45 -4.41 -8.84
C PHE A 202 -4.97 -4.27 -9.17
N VAL A 203 -4.52 -3.02 -9.33
CA VAL A 203 -3.11 -2.69 -9.59
C VAL A 203 -2.34 -2.72 -8.27
N ARG A 204 -1.16 -3.33 -8.27
CA ARG A 204 -0.25 -3.38 -7.12
C ARG A 204 0.83 -2.33 -7.28
N LEU A 205 0.85 -1.35 -6.36
CA LEU A 205 1.75 -0.20 -6.38
C LEU A 205 2.79 -0.25 -5.26
N ARG A 206 2.82 -1.32 -4.47
CA ARG A 206 3.66 -1.44 -3.27
C ARG A 206 5.13 -1.16 -3.53
N ASP A 207 5.67 -1.71 -4.60
CA ASP A 207 7.08 -1.58 -4.94
C ASP A 207 7.42 -0.20 -5.52
N ASP A 208 6.42 0.51 -6.03
CA ASP A 208 6.56 1.89 -6.51
C ASP A 208 6.56 2.93 -5.37
N LEU A 209 6.16 2.53 -4.14
CA LEU A 209 6.12 3.46 -3.02
C LEU A 209 7.49 3.67 -2.38
N PRO A 210 7.82 4.92 -1.96
CA PRO A 210 8.95 5.19 -1.09
C PRO A 210 8.90 4.35 0.19
N GLU A 211 10.06 3.88 0.67
CA GLU A 211 10.16 2.95 1.79
C GLU A 211 9.41 3.44 3.04
N ARG A 212 9.48 4.76 3.34
CA ARG A 212 8.78 5.36 4.48
C ARG A 212 7.26 5.17 4.42
N PHE A 213 6.65 5.20 3.23
CA PHE A 213 5.21 5.01 3.07
C PHE A 213 4.76 3.54 3.11
N ARG A 214 5.71 2.61 2.99
CA ARG A 214 5.45 1.18 3.25
C ARG A 214 5.28 0.89 4.74
N THR A 215 5.79 1.75 5.62
CA THR A 215 5.79 1.57 7.08
C THR A 215 4.94 2.57 7.84
N SER A 216 4.79 3.80 7.34
CA SER A 216 4.10 4.88 8.02
C SER A 216 3.50 5.88 7.01
N GLY A 217 2.74 6.85 7.50
CA GLY A 217 2.13 7.93 6.72
C GLY A 217 0.61 7.82 6.62
N SER A 218 -0.04 8.96 6.42
CA SER A 218 -1.47 9.05 6.16
C SER A 218 -1.81 8.55 4.75
N PHE A 219 -3.07 8.27 4.51
CA PHE A 219 -3.59 7.91 3.19
C PHE A 219 -3.25 8.98 2.17
N SER A 220 -3.58 10.24 2.46
CA SER A 220 -3.36 11.37 1.54
C SER A 220 -1.88 11.55 1.20
N ALA A 221 -0.98 11.47 2.19
CA ALA A 221 0.46 11.56 1.96
C ALA A 221 0.98 10.40 1.09
N THR A 222 0.46 9.19 1.29
CA THR A 222 0.85 8.02 0.49
C THR A 222 0.37 8.14 -0.95
N VAL A 223 -0.87 8.61 -1.17
CA VAL A 223 -1.42 8.87 -2.51
C VAL A 223 -0.61 9.95 -3.22
N HIS A 224 -0.26 11.04 -2.52
CA HIS A 224 0.58 12.10 -3.08
C HIS A 224 1.94 11.55 -3.51
N ALA A 225 2.57 10.72 -2.69
CA ALA A 225 3.85 10.09 -3.02
C ALA A 225 3.75 9.15 -4.23
N ALA A 226 2.68 8.34 -4.31
CA ALA A 226 2.45 7.48 -5.47
C ALA A 226 2.26 8.26 -6.77
N ASN A 227 1.57 9.42 -6.70
CA ASN A 227 1.33 10.28 -7.87
C ASN A 227 2.56 11.12 -8.25
N ARG A 228 3.55 11.27 -7.39
CA ARG A 228 4.75 12.07 -7.64
C ARG A 228 5.48 11.65 -8.92
N ALA A 229 5.47 10.35 -9.25
CA ALA A 229 6.06 9.83 -10.47
C ALA A 229 5.42 10.39 -11.76
N LEU A 230 4.25 11.02 -11.67
CA LEU A 230 3.55 11.66 -12.79
C LEU A 230 3.94 13.14 -12.98
N LEU A 231 4.58 13.75 -11.99
CA LEU A 231 4.99 15.16 -12.04
C LEU A 231 6.27 15.32 -12.86
N GLU A 232 6.52 16.54 -13.38
CA GLU A 232 7.81 16.85 -14.01
C GLU A 232 8.94 16.71 -12.99
N PRO A 233 10.04 15.99 -13.33
CA PRO A 233 11.16 15.80 -12.40
C PRO A 233 11.85 17.12 -12.09
N HIS A 234 11.94 17.44 -10.83
CA HIS A 234 12.59 18.66 -10.35
C HIS A 234 13.63 18.33 -9.28
N ILE A 235 14.87 18.82 -9.48
CA ILE A 235 15.97 18.66 -8.55
C ILE A 235 16.63 20.00 -8.24
N VAL A 236 16.80 20.32 -6.98
CA VAL A 236 17.54 21.48 -6.50
C VAL A 236 18.76 21.01 -5.70
N LEU A 237 19.93 21.52 -6.07
CA LEU A 237 21.19 21.24 -5.41
C LEU A 237 21.67 22.48 -4.67
N ASP A 238 21.54 22.51 -3.34
CA ASP A 238 22.14 23.55 -2.50
C ASP A 238 23.61 23.20 -2.23
N ILE A 239 24.50 23.89 -2.94
CA ILE A 239 25.95 23.65 -2.86
C ILE A 239 26.50 24.00 -1.47
N ASN A 240 26.00 25.06 -0.86
CA ASN A 240 26.49 25.55 0.44
C ASN A 240 26.16 24.58 1.58
N ARG A 241 24.92 24.08 1.58
CA ARG A 241 24.42 23.13 2.60
C ARG A 241 24.65 21.68 2.23
N ARG A 242 25.08 21.39 0.99
CA ARG A 242 25.16 20.04 0.40
C ARG A 242 23.86 19.28 0.54
N HIS A 243 22.78 19.98 0.34
CA HIS A 243 21.43 19.44 0.44
C HIS A 243 20.85 19.26 -0.96
N VAL A 244 20.19 18.16 -1.15
CA VAL A 244 19.49 17.81 -2.40
C VAL A 244 18.02 17.80 -2.10
N LEU A 245 17.24 18.62 -2.82
CA LEU A 245 15.78 18.55 -2.82
C LEU A 245 15.36 17.90 -4.13
N VAL A 246 14.60 16.84 -4.05
CA VAL A 246 14.04 16.13 -5.20
C VAL A 246 12.54 16.08 -5.02
N ASP A 247 11.79 16.83 -5.85
CA ASP A 247 10.34 17.00 -5.69
C ASP A 247 9.95 17.34 -4.24
N ASP A 248 10.61 18.33 -3.63
CA ASP A 248 10.46 18.77 -2.23
C ASP A 248 10.90 17.77 -1.14
N GLU A 249 11.44 16.62 -1.52
CA GLU A 249 12.01 15.66 -0.58
C GLU A 249 13.51 15.89 -0.39
N GLY A 250 13.90 16.07 0.86
CA GLY A 250 15.28 16.28 1.24
C GLY A 250 16.13 14.99 1.26
N ILE A 251 17.22 14.99 0.52
CA ILE A 251 18.21 13.89 0.54
C ILE A 251 19.56 14.44 1.02
N THR A 252 20.13 13.83 2.04
CA THR A 252 21.47 14.19 2.51
C THR A 252 22.52 13.25 1.92
N LEU A 253 23.47 13.82 1.19
CA LEU A 253 24.59 13.09 0.61
C LEU A 253 25.93 13.43 1.29
N GLY A 254 26.83 12.47 1.35
CA GLY A 254 28.22 12.74 1.70
C GLY A 254 28.92 13.60 0.64
N LYS A 255 30.07 14.20 0.97
CA LYS A 255 30.78 15.17 0.11
C LYS A 255 31.02 14.64 -1.31
N THR A 256 31.60 13.45 -1.45
CA THR A 256 31.95 12.88 -2.76
C THR A 256 30.72 12.47 -3.58
N PRO A 257 29.71 11.74 -3.04
CA PRO A 257 28.46 11.49 -3.76
C PRO A 257 27.74 12.77 -4.19
N PHE A 258 27.74 13.83 -3.34
CA PHE A 258 27.12 15.11 -3.70
C PHE A 258 27.88 15.78 -4.87
N ALA A 259 29.21 15.77 -4.85
CA ALA A 259 30.01 16.31 -5.95
C ALA A 259 29.78 15.54 -7.27
N VAL A 260 29.65 14.22 -7.20
CA VAL A 260 29.29 13.40 -8.37
C VAL A 260 27.91 13.77 -8.90
N LEU A 261 26.91 13.91 -8.03
CA LEU A 261 25.56 14.30 -8.44
C LEU A 261 25.56 15.71 -9.06
N LEU A 262 26.26 16.68 -8.46
CA LEU A 262 26.39 18.05 -8.98
C LEU A 262 27.02 18.06 -10.38
N TRP A 263 28.07 17.29 -10.57
CA TRP A 263 28.73 17.13 -11.86
C TRP A 263 27.80 16.57 -12.93
N LEU A 264 27.11 15.47 -12.62
CA LEU A 264 26.14 14.86 -13.54
C LEU A 264 24.97 15.80 -13.86
N ALA A 265 24.40 16.46 -12.85
CA ALA A 265 23.31 17.43 -13.04
C ALA A 265 23.72 18.62 -13.89
N LYS A 266 24.94 19.15 -13.68
CA LYS A 266 25.49 20.25 -14.49
C LYS A 266 25.72 19.85 -15.93
N ARG A 267 26.21 18.62 -16.17
CA ARG A 267 26.35 18.09 -17.53
C ARG A 267 24.99 17.96 -18.23
N ALA A 268 23.99 17.44 -17.53
CA ALA A 268 22.63 17.30 -18.05
C ALA A 268 22.02 18.69 -18.37
N GLN A 269 22.18 19.68 -17.49
CA GLN A 269 21.72 21.05 -17.70
C GLN A 269 22.35 21.69 -18.94
N LEU A 270 23.62 21.40 -19.21
CA LEU A 270 24.36 21.91 -20.37
C LEU A 270 24.16 21.09 -21.64
N GLY A 271 23.30 20.07 -21.63
CA GLY A 271 23.09 19.18 -22.77
C GLY A 271 24.33 18.44 -23.23
N LYS A 272 25.32 18.21 -22.33
CA LYS A 272 26.55 17.51 -22.70
C LYS A 272 26.27 16.03 -23.01
N PRO A 273 27.01 15.43 -23.96
CA PRO A 273 26.86 14.01 -24.30
C PRO A 273 27.23 13.11 -23.13
N ALA A 274 26.93 11.81 -23.26
CA ALA A 274 27.35 10.78 -22.31
C ALA A 274 28.84 10.87 -22.00
N ILE A 275 29.21 10.50 -20.77
CA ILE A 275 30.61 10.55 -20.33
C ILE A 275 31.39 9.47 -21.03
N ASP A 276 32.44 9.89 -21.75
CA ASP A 276 33.44 8.97 -22.29
C ASP A 276 34.52 8.71 -21.22
N TRP A 277 34.41 7.57 -20.57
CA TRP A 277 35.32 7.16 -19.49
C TRP A 277 36.74 6.88 -19.98
N ALA A 278 36.94 6.75 -21.29
CA ALA A 278 38.30 6.57 -21.85
C ALA A 278 39.08 7.89 -21.89
N ARG A 279 38.39 9.03 -21.74
CA ARG A 279 39.05 10.34 -21.81
C ARG A 279 39.40 10.89 -20.42
N PRO A 280 40.68 11.29 -20.19
CA PRO A 280 41.11 11.94 -18.94
C PRO A 280 40.28 13.18 -18.57
N ALA A 281 39.73 13.89 -19.56
CA ALA A 281 38.90 15.08 -19.38
C ALA A 281 37.69 14.86 -18.46
N ALA A 282 37.17 13.65 -18.35
CA ALA A 282 36.07 13.32 -17.40
C ALA A 282 36.51 13.50 -15.93
N ALA A 283 37.73 13.13 -15.62
CA ALA A 283 38.31 13.31 -14.27
C ALA A 283 38.53 14.80 -13.97
N ASP A 284 39.03 15.56 -14.93
CA ASP A 284 39.32 17.00 -14.77
C ASP A 284 37.99 17.79 -14.59
N GLU A 285 36.94 17.48 -15.36
CA GLU A 285 35.61 18.06 -15.17
C GLU A 285 35.05 17.75 -13.76
N PHE A 286 35.21 16.52 -13.29
CA PHE A 286 34.74 16.15 -11.96
C PHE A 286 35.50 16.89 -10.85
N LEU A 287 36.85 16.96 -10.95
CA LEU A 287 37.68 17.68 -9.98
C LEU A 287 37.29 19.15 -9.87
N ALA A 288 36.96 19.82 -10.99
CA ALA A 288 36.51 21.20 -11.03
C ALA A 288 35.14 21.35 -10.28
N MET A 289 34.26 20.36 -10.34
CA MET A 289 33.00 20.35 -9.57
C MET A 289 33.23 20.00 -8.09
N ALA A 290 34.11 19.07 -7.80
CA ALA A 290 34.46 18.69 -6.43
C ALA A 290 35.06 19.87 -5.65
N ALA A 291 35.87 20.71 -6.29
CA ALA A 291 36.42 21.93 -5.71
C ALA A 291 35.38 22.95 -5.24
N GLN A 292 34.18 22.97 -5.85
CA GLN A 292 33.09 23.85 -5.41
C GLN A 292 32.39 23.35 -4.12
N VAL A 293 32.47 22.08 -3.82
CA VAL A 293 31.77 21.43 -2.71
C VAL A 293 32.68 21.18 -1.51
N MET A 294 33.96 20.98 -1.76
CA MET A 294 34.93 20.56 -0.75
C MET A 294 35.76 21.74 -0.25
N ASN A 295 36.05 21.74 1.06
CA ASN A 295 36.98 22.71 1.60
C ASN A 295 38.41 22.40 1.10
N PRO A 296 39.08 23.35 0.41
CA PRO A 296 40.42 23.17 -0.07
C PRO A 296 41.43 22.75 1.04
N MET A 297 41.21 23.26 2.28
CA MET A 297 42.10 22.98 3.43
C MET A 297 41.86 21.58 4.05
N SER A 298 40.93 20.76 3.52
CA SER A 298 40.58 19.47 4.13
C SER A 298 41.42 18.29 3.64
N GLY A 299 42.31 18.49 2.68
CA GLY A 299 43.05 17.40 1.99
C GLY A 299 42.13 16.41 1.25
N SER A 300 40.87 16.78 1.05
CA SER A 300 39.90 15.88 0.41
C SER A 300 40.03 15.88 -1.10
N ILE A 301 40.38 17.02 -1.68
CA ILE A 301 40.55 17.18 -3.12
C ILE A 301 41.82 16.42 -3.55
N GLU A 302 42.95 16.58 -2.82
CA GLU A 302 44.19 15.91 -3.07
C GLU A 302 44.07 14.38 -3.02
N ARG A 303 43.25 13.88 -2.09
CA ARG A 303 42.98 12.43 -2.02
C ARG A 303 42.19 11.92 -3.22
N ILE A 304 41.20 12.70 -3.68
CA ILE A 304 40.42 12.37 -4.88
C ILE A 304 41.32 12.45 -6.11
N GLU A 305 42.12 13.50 -6.24
CA GLU A 305 43.05 13.71 -7.33
C GLU A 305 44.04 12.56 -7.43
N SER A 306 44.71 12.21 -6.33
CA SER A 306 45.65 11.06 -6.27
C SER A 306 44.94 9.74 -6.66
N ALA A 307 43.68 9.55 -6.21
CA ALA A 307 42.93 8.34 -6.56
C ALA A 307 42.55 8.31 -8.06
N LEU A 308 42.27 9.46 -8.65
CA LEU A 308 41.95 9.58 -10.07
C LEU A 308 43.18 9.52 -10.97
N GLU A 309 44.29 10.12 -10.57
CA GLU A 309 45.55 10.09 -11.31
C GLU A 309 46.05 8.67 -11.51
N TRP A 310 46.03 7.87 -10.46
CA TRP A 310 46.38 6.44 -10.56
C TRP A 310 45.43 5.68 -11.50
N ARG A 311 44.22 6.14 -11.67
CA ARG A 311 43.17 5.52 -12.52
C ARG A 311 43.13 6.07 -13.95
N LYS A 312 43.70 7.26 -14.21
CA LYS A 312 43.82 7.86 -15.56
C LYS A 312 44.61 6.98 -16.53
N SER A 313 45.49 6.12 -16.00
CA SER A 313 46.29 5.21 -16.82
C SER A 313 45.51 4.00 -17.37
N ALA A 314 44.26 3.79 -16.97
CA ALA A 314 43.41 2.73 -17.48
C ALA A 314 41.93 3.15 -17.44
N ALA A 315 41.29 3.31 -18.59
CA ALA A 315 39.88 3.77 -18.76
C ALA A 315 38.86 3.01 -17.88
N ILE A 316 38.99 1.68 -17.78
CA ILE A 316 38.15 0.81 -16.94
C ILE A 316 38.21 1.22 -15.47
N LYS A 317 39.36 1.64 -14.98
CA LYS A 317 39.55 2.00 -13.58
C LYS A 317 38.92 3.36 -13.23
N LEU A 318 38.80 4.28 -14.19
CA LEU A 318 38.18 5.57 -13.98
C LEU A 318 36.67 5.38 -13.74
N ALA A 319 35.98 4.59 -14.57
CA ALA A 319 34.57 4.25 -14.36
C ALA A 319 34.32 3.60 -13.00
N GLN A 320 35.18 2.66 -12.58
CA GLN A 320 35.12 1.97 -11.29
C GLN A 320 35.22 2.91 -10.07
N TYR A 321 35.82 4.07 -10.19
CA TYR A 321 35.85 5.07 -9.11
C TYR A 321 34.45 5.65 -8.86
N PHE A 322 33.67 5.89 -9.90
CA PHE A 322 32.37 6.55 -9.80
C PHE A 322 31.22 5.58 -9.49
N GLU A 323 31.34 4.30 -9.84
CA GLU A 323 30.27 3.31 -9.66
C GLU A 323 29.73 3.20 -8.22
N PRO A 324 30.56 3.12 -7.15
CA PRO A 324 30.04 3.08 -5.78
C PRO A 324 29.27 4.35 -5.38
N HIS A 325 29.69 5.50 -5.90
CA HIS A 325 29.03 6.78 -5.62
C HIS A 325 27.68 6.86 -6.34
N LYS A 326 27.61 6.45 -7.60
CA LYS A 326 26.36 6.32 -8.37
C LYS A 326 25.39 5.36 -7.70
N ALA A 327 25.86 4.17 -7.34
CA ALA A 327 25.04 3.17 -6.65
C ALA A 327 24.45 3.72 -5.34
N ARG A 328 25.24 4.48 -4.58
CA ARG A 328 24.75 5.12 -3.34
C ARG A 328 23.70 6.20 -3.61
N ILE A 329 23.90 7.04 -4.64
CA ILE A 329 22.92 8.05 -5.04
C ILE A 329 21.63 7.37 -5.48
N ASN A 330 21.71 6.37 -6.35
CA ASN A 330 20.56 5.63 -6.85
C ASN A 330 19.76 4.97 -5.71
N LYS A 331 20.47 4.32 -4.77
CA LYS A 331 19.86 3.70 -3.60
C LYS A 331 19.07 4.72 -2.78
N LEU A 332 19.65 5.90 -2.51
CA LEU A 332 18.97 6.95 -1.74
C LEU A 332 17.78 7.53 -2.49
N PHE A 333 17.86 7.70 -3.80
CA PHE A 333 16.72 8.15 -4.61
C PHE A 333 15.57 7.13 -4.56
N VAL A 334 15.88 5.84 -4.72
CA VAL A 334 14.85 4.78 -4.62
C VAL A 334 14.22 4.74 -3.23
N GLN A 335 15.01 4.83 -2.18
CA GLN A 335 14.50 4.85 -0.80
C GLN A 335 13.58 6.05 -0.52
N THR A 336 13.94 7.22 -1.07
CA THR A 336 13.19 8.47 -0.82
C THR A 336 11.95 8.60 -1.69
N LEU A 337 12.03 8.23 -2.98
CA LEU A 337 11.01 8.50 -3.97
C LEU A 337 10.19 7.27 -4.39
N GLY A 338 10.69 6.05 -4.13
CA GLY A 338 10.23 4.80 -4.73
C GLY A 338 10.86 4.54 -6.11
N GLU A 339 10.79 3.30 -6.57
CA GLU A 339 11.50 2.86 -7.79
C GLU A 339 11.06 3.64 -9.03
N ARG A 340 9.76 3.78 -9.25
CA ARG A 340 9.19 4.43 -10.44
C ARG A 340 9.55 5.91 -10.54
N ALA A 341 9.43 6.66 -9.44
CA ALA A 341 9.78 8.08 -9.43
C ALA A 341 11.30 8.27 -9.55
N ALA A 342 12.09 7.46 -8.81
CA ALA A 342 13.54 7.51 -8.86
C ALA A 342 14.11 7.23 -10.26
N ALA A 343 13.55 6.29 -11.00
CA ALA A 343 14.00 5.93 -12.36
C ALA A 343 14.02 7.13 -13.31
N ARG A 344 13.12 8.12 -13.13
CA ARG A 344 13.04 9.33 -13.95
C ARG A 344 14.27 10.25 -13.76
N TYR A 345 14.84 10.26 -12.56
CA TYR A 345 16.06 11.00 -12.23
C TYR A 345 17.30 10.21 -12.61
N ILE A 346 17.34 8.94 -12.22
CA ILE A 346 18.45 8.04 -12.49
C ILE A 346 18.73 7.95 -13.99
N ASN A 347 17.71 7.77 -14.83
CA ASN A 347 17.86 7.65 -16.28
C ASN A 347 18.26 8.99 -16.94
N ARG A 348 17.83 10.13 -16.43
CA ARG A 348 18.21 11.45 -16.94
C ARG A 348 19.61 11.88 -16.51
N LEU A 349 19.99 11.57 -15.27
CA LEU A 349 21.31 11.91 -14.74
C LEU A 349 22.39 10.93 -15.19
N ILE A 350 22.01 9.69 -15.51
CA ILE A 350 22.89 8.60 -15.89
C ILE A 350 22.64 8.20 -17.35
N LEU A 351 22.50 9.17 -18.26
CA LEU A 351 22.71 8.90 -19.68
C LEU A 351 24.19 8.60 -19.95
N VAL A 352 24.68 7.60 -19.26
CA VAL A 352 25.96 6.92 -19.49
C VAL A 352 25.59 5.50 -19.84
N ARG A 353 25.33 5.26 -21.13
CA ARG A 353 25.40 3.89 -21.65
C ARG A 353 26.86 3.48 -21.62
N THR A 354 27.15 2.39 -20.90
CA THR A 354 28.36 1.60 -21.06
C THR A 354 28.48 1.13 -22.49
#